data_162f98559962caaa8c48c78f3180b0c6
#
_entry.id   162f98559962caaa8c48c78f3180b0c6
#
_cell.length_a   1.000
_cell.length_b   1.000
_cell.length_c   1.000
_cell.angle_alpha   90.00
_cell.angle_beta   90.00
_cell.angle_gamma   90.00
#
_symmetry.space_group_name_H-M   'P 1'
#
loop_
_entity.id
_entity.type
_entity.pdbx_description
1 polymer ?
#
loop_
_entity_poly.entity_id
_entity_poly.type
_entity_poly.pdbx_seq_one_letter_code
_entity_poly.pdbx_strand_id
1 'polypeptide(L)'
;SKTQLLAAEKTGALVTQLSERNPLVRAEFSSFASEIDDSALSAFGNIKNNISHLDLSRTQITDTALKTAGALPNLTWLSARNTRVGDNGLKSLSNLKHLRYLNLSGTKVTDKGTITLSQMKDLEEIYLWASEVSDKGIANLRKSLPEAKILY
;
A
#
# COMPACT_ATOMS: atom_id res chain seq x y z
N SER A 1 -16.46 4.88 -14.56
CA SER A 1 -17.53 5.88 -14.75
C SER A 1 -17.71 6.70 -13.47
N LYS A 2 -18.32 7.87 -13.55
CA LYS A 2 -18.59 8.76 -12.40
C LYS A 2 -19.34 8.03 -11.26
N THR A 3 -20.27 7.14 -11.61
CA THR A 3 -21.04 6.33 -10.65
C THR A 3 -20.16 5.36 -9.87
N GLN A 4 -19.11 4.81 -10.47
CA GLN A 4 -18.19 3.88 -9.81
C GLN A 4 -17.27 4.59 -8.81
N LEU A 5 -16.84 5.82 -9.13
CA LEU A 5 -16.08 6.67 -8.21
C LEU A 5 -16.92 7.03 -6.98
N LEU A 6 -18.17 7.44 -7.19
CA LEU A 6 -19.12 7.75 -6.12
C LEU A 6 -19.38 6.54 -5.18
N ALA A 7 -19.35 5.31 -5.69
CA ALA A 7 -19.49 4.11 -4.85
C ALA A 7 -18.28 3.91 -3.93
N ALA A 8 -17.07 4.20 -4.41
CA ALA A 8 -15.86 4.15 -3.59
C ALA A 8 -15.86 5.28 -2.53
N GLU A 9 -16.31 6.48 -2.90
CA GLU A 9 -16.39 7.61 -1.96
C GLU A 9 -17.38 7.36 -0.79
N LYS A 10 -18.41 6.53 -0.98
CA LYS A 10 -19.33 6.13 0.11
C LYS A 10 -18.64 5.36 1.25
N THR A 11 -17.46 4.83 1.03
CA THR A 11 -16.65 4.18 2.08
C THR A 11 -15.80 5.15 2.88
N GLY A 12 -15.90 6.46 2.62
CA GLY A 12 -15.07 7.49 3.23
C GLY A 12 -13.76 7.75 2.46
N ALA A 13 -13.55 7.09 1.32
CA ALA A 13 -12.40 7.36 0.46
C ALA A 13 -12.61 8.63 -0.35
N LEU A 14 -11.62 9.51 -0.36
CA LEU A 14 -11.50 10.56 -1.37
C LEU A 14 -10.85 9.96 -2.63
N VAL A 15 -11.56 9.98 -3.76
CA VAL A 15 -11.06 9.43 -5.03
C VAL A 15 -10.83 10.57 -6.01
N THR A 16 -9.57 10.79 -6.35
CA THR A 16 -9.15 11.89 -7.23
C THR A 16 -8.52 11.34 -8.51
N GLN A 17 -8.98 11.81 -9.66
CA GLN A 17 -8.37 11.49 -10.94
C GLN A 17 -7.00 12.17 -11.08
N LEU A 18 -5.97 11.45 -11.53
CA LEU A 18 -4.60 11.98 -11.62
C LEU A 18 -4.44 13.03 -12.74
N SER A 19 -5.21 12.90 -13.83
CA SER A 19 -5.31 13.93 -14.87
C SER A 19 -6.58 13.72 -15.70
N GLU A 20 -7.02 14.76 -16.42
CA GLU A 20 -8.23 14.71 -17.25
C GLU A 20 -8.19 13.64 -18.34
N ARG A 21 -7.00 13.29 -18.86
CA ARG A 21 -6.79 12.31 -19.93
C ARG A 21 -6.36 10.93 -19.44
N ASN A 22 -6.09 10.77 -18.15
CA ASN A 22 -5.64 9.50 -17.58
C ASN A 22 -6.75 8.89 -16.73
N PRO A 23 -7.20 7.65 -17.01
CA PRO A 23 -8.23 6.99 -16.21
C PRO A 23 -7.76 6.57 -14.82
N LEU A 24 -6.46 6.73 -14.50
CA LEU A 24 -5.90 6.36 -13.21
C LEU A 24 -6.31 7.35 -12.12
N VAL A 25 -6.53 6.82 -10.91
CA VAL A 25 -6.99 7.57 -9.75
C VAL A 25 -6.08 7.34 -8.54
N ARG A 26 -6.08 8.34 -7.66
CA ARG A 26 -5.64 8.23 -6.29
C ARG A 26 -6.87 7.98 -5.40
N ALA A 27 -6.76 7.05 -4.46
CA ALA A 27 -7.72 6.84 -3.40
C ALA A 27 -7.04 7.02 -2.05
N GLU A 28 -7.65 7.82 -1.15
CA GLU A 28 -7.10 8.10 0.18
C GLU A 28 -8.22 8.22 1.23
N PHE A 29 -7.90 7.90 2.49
CA PHE A 29 -8.81 7.98 3.63
C PHE A 29 -8.29 9.00 4.64
N SER A 30 -8.47 10.29 4.38
CA SER A 30 -7.87 11.34 5.22
C SER A 30 -8.75 11.82 6.38
N SER A 31 -10.08 11.88 6.20
CA SER A 31 -10.96 12.59 7.14
C SER A 31 -11.42 11.73 8.34
N PHE A 32 -11.55 10.41 8.18
CA PHE A 32 -12.02 9.47 9.21
C PHE A 32 -11.17 8.21 9.26
N ALA A 33 -9.86 8.34 9.04
CA ALA A 33 -8.96 7.21 8.88
C ALA A 33 -9.01 6.21 10.06
N SER A 34 -9.22 6.68 11.29
CA SER A 34 -9.31 5.83 12.48
C SER A 34 -10.56 4.94 12.53
N GLU A 35 -11.57 5.20 11.71
CA GLU A 35 -12.81 4.41 11.62
C GLU A 35 -12.79 3.45 10.43
N ILE A 36 -11.81 3.59 9.54
CA ILE A 36 -11.69 2.78 8.32
C ILE A 36 -10.98 1.45 8.64
N ASP A 37 -11.64 0.36 8.31
CA ASP A 37 -11.13 -1.00 8.43
C ASP A 37 -11.01 -1.71 7.06
N ASP A 38 -10.70 -3.00 7.09
CA ASP A 38 -10.48 -3.81 5.88
C ASP A 38 -11.69 -3.84 4.93
N SER A 39 -12.91 -3.62 5.42
CA SER A 39 -14.13 -3.68 4.61
C SER A 39 -14.23 -2.52 3.62
N ALA A 40 -13.60 -1.38 3.92
CA ALA A 40 -13.64 -0.19 3.07
C ALA A 40 -13.09 -0.45 1.66
N LEU A 41 -12.11 -1.36 1.53
CA LEU A 41 -11.52 -1.68 0.23
C LEU A 41 -12.42 -2.52 -0.68
N SER A 42 -13.48 -3.12 -0.14
CA SER A 42 -14.44 -3.93 -0.91
C SER A 42 -15.12 -3.12 -2.02
N ALA A 43 -15.34 -1.82 -1.81
CA ALA A 43 -15.95 -0.93 -2.79
C ALA A 43 -15.05 -0.61 -4.00
N PHE A 44 -13.75 -0.88 -3.91
CA PHE A 44 -12.82 -0.64 -5.01
C PHE A 44 -12.91 -1.66 -6.15
N GLY A 45 -13.69 -2.75 -5.98
CA GLY A 45 -13.80 -3.81 -7.00
C GLY A 45 -14.12 -3.30 -8.41
N ASN A 46 -15.00 -2.30 -8.52
CA ASN A 46 -15.42 -1.73 -9.81
C ASN A 46 -14.41 -0.74 -10.42
N ILE A 47 -13.43 -0.25 -9.65
CA ILE A 47 -12.40 0.70 -10.10
C ILE A 47 -10.98 0.16 -9.93
N LYS A 48 -10.83 -1.14 -9.61
CA LYS A 48 -9.54 -1.76 -9.32
C LYS A 48 -8.46 -1.52 -10.39
N ASN A 49 -8.87 -1.49 -11.66
CA ASN A 49 -7.98 -1.24 -12.78
C ASN A 49 -7.59 0.24 -12.94
N ASN A 50 -8.23 1.13 -12.19
CA ASN A 50 -7.97 2.56 -12.25
C ASN A 50 -7.10 3.05 -11.09
N ILE A 51 -7.00 2.29 -9.98
CA ILE A 51 -6.25 2.72 -8.81
C ILE A 51 -4.76 2.54 -9.07
N SER A 52 -4.02 3.65 -9.06
CA SER A 52 -2.57 3.67 -9.13
C SER A 52 -1.91 4.17 -7.84
N HIS A 53 -2.62 4.98 -7.06
CA HIS A 53 -2.18 5.47 -5.76
C HIS A 53 -3.23 5.12 -4.71
N LEU A 54 -2.78 4.48 -3.61
CA LEU A 54 -3.65 4.08 -2.51
C LEU A 54 -3.01 4.49 -1.18
N ASP A 55 -3.66 5.43 -0.48
CA ASP A 55 -3.25 5.83 0.86
C ASP A 55 -4.23 5.28 1.91
N LEU A 56 -3.72 4.35 2.69
CA LEU A 56 -4.40 3.68 3.80
C LEU A 56 -3.83 4.10 5.17
N SER A 57 -3.06 5.18 5.19
CA SER A 57 -2.36 5.63 6.40
C SER A 57 -3.31 5.93 7.54
N ARG A 58 -2.92 5.53 8.75
CA ARG A 58 -3.65 5.81 10.01
C ARG A 58 -5.03 5.15 10.11
N THR A 59 -5.34 4.20 9.25
CA THR A 59 -6.56 3.39 9.29
C THR A 59 -6.39 2.15 10.20
N GLN A 60 -7.49 1.46 10.48
CA GLN A 60 -7.50 0.23 11.27
C GLN A 60 -7.29 -1.03 10.42
N ILE A 61 -6.78 -0.88 9.19
CA ILE A 61 -6.55 -2.00 8.29
C ILE A 61 -5.51 -2.99 8.83
N THR A 62 -5.68 -4.23 8.39
CA THR A 62 -4.80 -5.37 8.70
C THR A 62 -4.24 -5.97 7.41
N ASP A 63 -3.59 -7.12 7.54
CA ASP A 63 -3.11 -7.93 6.41
C ASP A 63 -4.22 -8.28 5.40
N THR A 64 -5.48 -8.28 5.82
CA THR A 64 -6.63 -8.54 4.95
C THR A 64 -6.80 -7.47 3.89
N ALA A 65 -6.64 -6.20 4.25
CA ALA A 65 -6.69 -5.10 3.28
C ALA A 65 -5.59 -5.22 2.21
N LEU A 66 -4.38 -5.67 2.59
CA LEU A 66 -3.29 -5.85 1.64
C LEU A 66 -3.56 -6.98 0.62
N LYS A 67 -4.42 -7.97 0.93
CA LYS A 67 -4.88 -8.93 -0.08
C LYS A 67 -5.68 -8.23 -1.19
N THR A 68 -6.54 -7.30 -0.81
CA THR A 68 -7.31 -6.50 -1.77
C THR A 68 -6.39 -5.55 -2.55
N ALA A 69 -5.47 -4.87 -1.87
CA ALA A 69 -4.49 -3.99 -2.51
C ALA A 69 -3.60 -4.77 -3.51
N GLY A 70 -3.19 -5.99 -3.17
CA GLY A 70 -2.39 -6.88 -4.04
C GLY A 70 -3.11 -7.33 -5.32
N ALA A 71 -4.44 -7.15 -5.40
CA ALA A 71 -5.23 -7.40 -6.59
C ALA A 71 -5.43 -6.15 -7.49
N LEU A 72 -4.77 -5.03 -7.20
CA LEU A 72 -4.84 -3.78 -7.96
C LEU A 72 -3.72 -3.74 -9.02
N PRO A 73 -3.98 -4.06 -10.29
CA PRO A 73 -2.92 -4.34 -11.27
C PRO A 73 -2.06 -3.13 -11.62
N ASN A 74 -2.60 -1.92 -11.46
CA ASN A 74 -1.93 -0.67 -11.84
C ASN A 74 -1.40 0.11 -10.62
N LEU A 75 -1.34 -0.53 -9.43
CA LEU A 75 -0.88 0.13 -8.23
C LEU A 75 0.63 0.39 -8.31
N THR A 76 1.01 1.67 -8.23
CA THR A 76 2.39 2.15 -8.26
C THR A 76 2.83 2.75 -6.94
N TRP A 77 1.89 3.25 -6.15
CA TRP A 77 2.15 3.93 -4.89
C TRP A 77 1.20 3.41 -3.80
N LEU A 78 1.74 2.92 -2.70
CA LEU A 78 0.98 2.41 -1.55
C LEU A 78 1.54 2.96 -0.24
N SER A 79 0.68 3.54 0.58
CA SER A 79 0.99 3.83 1.97
C SER A 79 0.05 3.08 2.91
N ALA A 80 0.64 2.30 3.81
CA ALA A 80 -0.03 1.65 4.95
C ALA A 80 0.57 2.15 6.28
N ARG A 81 1.03 3.40 6.30
CA ARG A 81 1.68 4.02 7.46
C ARG A 81 0.75 4.02 8.69
N ASN A 82 1.29 3.66 9.86
CA ASN A 82 0.55 3.63 11.14
C ASN A 82 -0.73 2.79 11.05
N THR A 83 -0.60 1.54 10.56
CA THR A 83 -1.67 0.55 10.48
C THR A 83 -1.29 -0.74 11.21
N ARG A 84 -2.20 -1.72 11.24
CA ARG A 84 -1.95 -3.03 11.87
C ARG A 84 -1.41 -4.08 10.89
N VAL A 85 -0.89 -3.65 9.76
CA VAL A 85 -0.29 -4.51 8.74
C VAL A 85 0.98 -5.18 9.28
N GLY A 86 1.18 -6.46 8.94
CA GLY A 86 2.34 -7.26 9.28
C GLY A 86 2.91 -8.03 8.09
N ASP A 87 3.77 -9.01 8.38
CA ASP A 87 4.52 -9.76 7.36
C ASP A 87 3.64 -10.57 6.40
N ASN A 88 2.50 -11.07 6.88
CA ASN A 88 1.62 -11.89 6.04
C ASN A 88 0.91 -11.06 4.96
N GLY A 89 0.59 -9.80 5.26
CA GLY A 89 -0.01 -8.89 4.28
C GLY A 89 0.93 -8.63 3.11
N LEU A 90 2.23 -8.48 3.36
CA LEU A 90 3.24 -8.20 2.33
C LEU A 90 3.30 -9.28 1.24
N LYS A 91 3.05 -10.56 1.59
CA LYS A 91 3.04 -11.65 0.60
C LYS A 91 2.05 -11.38 -0.53
N SER A 92 0.95 -10.72 -0.23
CA SER A 92 -0.09 -10.38 -1.22
C SER A 92 0.37 -9.30 -2.20
N LEU A 93 1.36 -8.48 -1.83
CA LEU A 93 1.91 -7.42 -2.68
C LEU A 93 2.99 -7.92 -3.65
N SER A 94 3.53 -9.13 -3.46
CA SER A 94 4.66 -9.67 -4.25
C SER A 94 4.41 -9.76 -5.76
N ASN A 95 3.14 -9.80 -6.17
CA ASN A 95 2.75 -9.86 -7.58
C ASN A 95 2.57 -8.48 -8.24
N LEU A 96 2.69 -7.39 -7.47
CA LEU A 96 2.53 -6.02 -7.97
C LEU A 96 3.80 -5.56 -8.70
N LYS A 97 3.88 -5.83 -9.99
CA LYS A 97 5.04 -5.50 -10.84
C LYS A 97 5.24 -4.00 -11.10
N HIS A 98 4.25 -3.19 -10.78
CA HIS A 98 4.30 -1.74 -11.02
C HIS A 98 4.49 -0.94 -9.73
N LEU A 99 4.50 -1.61 -8.56
CA LEU A 99 4.68 -0.91 -7.28
C LEU A 99 6.11 -0.39 -7.17
N ARG A 100 6.23 0.94 -7.01
CA ARG A 100 7.50 1.68 -6.91
C ARG A 100 7.70 2.27 -5.52
N TYR A 101 6.63 2.75 -4.91
CA TYR A 101 6.65 3.38 -3.60
C TYR A 101 5.84 2.56 -2.59
N LEU A 102 6.46 2.24 -1.45
CA LEU A 102 5.81 1.51 -0.37
C LEU A 102 6.16 2.11 1.00
N ASN A 103 5.14 2.61 1.71
CA ASN A 103 5.32 3.12 3.06
C ASN A 103 4.67 2.18 4.08
N LEU A 104 5.52 1.60 4.93
CA LEU A 104 5.17 0.67 6.02
C LEU A 104 5.62 1.22 7.38
N SER A 105 5.83 2.53 7.50
CA SER A 105 6.23 3.15 8.77
C SER A 105 5.16 2.94 9.85
N GLY A 106 5.58 2.60 11.06
CA GLY A 106 4.64 2.38 12.19
C GLY A 106 3.73 1.17 12.01
N THR A 107 4.17 0.15 11.26
CA THR A 107 3.46 -1.12 11.08
C THR A 107 4.11 -2.24 11.91
N LYS A 108 3.50 -3.44 11.88
CA LYS A 108 4.00 -4.65 12.55
C LYS A 108 4.89 -5.52 11.65
N VAL A 109 5.48 -4.92 10.63
CA VAL A 109 6.42 -5.60 9.73
C VAL A 109 7.73 -5.85 10.45
N THR A 110 8.22 -7.09 10.39
CA THR A 110 9.48 -7.56 11.02
C THR A 110 10.52 -7.94 9.95
N ASP A 111 11.65 -8.48 10.38
CA ASP A 111 12.69 -9.02 9.48
C ASP A 111 12.14 -10.11 8.54
N LYS A 112 11.08 -10.83 8.93
CA LYS A 112 10.43 -11.81 8.04
C LYS A 112 9.77 -11.13 6.84
N GLY A 113 9.17 -9.96 7.05
CA GLY A 113 8.58 -9.17 5.97
C GLY A 113 9.63 -8.67 4.98
N THR A 114 10.86 -8.36 5.44
CA THR A 114 11.94 -7.92 4.53
C THR A 114 12.33 -8.99 3.51
N ILE A 115 12.12 -10.29 3.82
CA ILE A 115 12.35 -11.37 2.86
C ILE A 115 11.40 -11.23 1.66
N THR A 116 10.14 -10.91 1.90
CA THR A 116 9.17 -10.65 0.81
C THR A 116 9.54 -9.40 0.04
N LEU A 117 9.86 -8.29 0.75
CA LEU A 117 10.27 -7.04 0.12
C LEU A 117 11.51 -7.20 -0.76
N SER A 118 12.46 -8.04 -0.36
CA SER A 118 13.70 -8.28 -1.11
C SER A 118 13.48 -8.90 -2.51
N GLN A 119 12.31 -9.49 -2.73
CA GLN A 119 11.92 -10.08 -4.02
C GLN A 119 11.22 -9.07 -4.95
N MET A 120 10.75 -7.95 -4.40
CA MET A 120 10.03 -6.91 -5.15
C MET A 120 11.02 -5.92 -5.79
N LYS A 121 11.68 -6.36 -6.87
CA LYS A 121 12.81 -5.67 -7.51
C LYS A 121 12.48 -4.33 -8.13
N ASP A 122 11.21 -4.07 -8.36
CA ASP A 122 10.71 -2.82 -8.95
C ASP A 122 10.46 -1.71 -7.92
N LEU A 123 10.63 -1.99 -6.61
CA LEU A 123 10.50 -0.97 -5.57
C LEU A 123 11.67 0.02 -5.64
N GLU A 124 11.32 1.29 -5.69
CA GLU A 124 12.25 2.43 -5.72
C GLU A 124 12.39 3.12 -4.37
N GLU A 125 11.29 3.22 -3.62
CA GLU A 125 11.29 3.83 -2.28
C GLU A 125 10.54 2.95 -1.28
N ILE A 126 11.17 2.67 -0.14
CA ILE A 126 10.61 1.87 0.95
C ILE A 126 10.80 2.63 2.26
N TYR A 127 9.71 2.84 3.01
CA TYR A 127 9.71 3.52 4.30
C TYR A 127 9.36 2.52 5.40
N LEU A 128 10.24 2.37 6.39
CA LEU A 128 10.14 1.41 7.49
C LEU A 128 10.33 2.07 8.88
N TRP A 129 10.22 3.39 8.99
CA TRP A 129 10.32 4.11 10.27
C TRP A 129 9.36 3.54 11.31
N ALA A 130 9.85 3.29 12.52
CA ALA A 130 9.04 2.77 13.62
C ALA A 130 8.27 1.46 13.26
N SER A 131 8.76 0.67 12.30
CA SER A 131 8.36 -0.72 12.11
C SER A 131 9.11 -1.63 13.09
N GLU A 132 8.82 -2.93 13.07
CA GLU A 132 9.52 -3.92 13.90
C GLU A 132 10.72 -4.57 13.19
N VAL A 133 11.23 -3.94 12.11
CA VAL A 133 12.41 -4.40 11.36
C VAL A 133 13.68 -3.99 12.10
N SER A 134 14.57 -4.96 12.31
CA SER A 134 15.87 -4.71 12.94
C SER A 134 16.89 -4.08 11.97
N ASP A 135 17.97 -3.48 12.50
CA ASP A 135 19.09 -2.98 11.69
C ASP A 135 19.67 -4.07 10.78
N LYS A 136 19.67 -5.33 11.24
CA LYS A 136 20.10 -6.49 10.44
C LYS A 136 19.14 -6.74 9.28
N GLY A 137 17.84 -6.66 9.51
CA GLY A 137 16.81 -6.77 8.48
C GLY A 137 16.98 -5.68 7.42
N ILE A 138 17.19 -4.44 7.85
CA ILE A 138 17.48 -3.31 6.95
C ILE A 138 18.76 -3.52 6.14
N ALA A 139 19.85 -3.96 6.79
CA ALA A 139 21.11 -4.21 6.10
C ALA A 139 20.98 -5.30 5.01
N ASN A 140 20.21 -6.36 5.30
CA ASN A 140 19.94 -7.42 4.33
C ASN A 140 19.05 -6.93 3.17
N LEU A 141 18.04 -6.11 3.48
CA LEU A 141 17.16 -5.54 2.47
C LEU A 141 17.93 -4.62 1.50
N ARG A 142 18.82 -3.76 2.01
CA ARG A 142 19.71 -2.91 1.21
C ARG A 142 20.62 -3.70 0.28
N LYS A 143 21.15 -4.83 0.74
CA LYS A 143 21.95 -5.71 -0.13
C LYS A 143 21.13 -6.32 -1.26
N SER A 144 19.85 -6.61 -0.99
CA SER A 144 18.95 -7.24 -1.96
C SER A 144 18.36 -6.24 -2.95
N LEU A 145 18.21 -4.97 -2.55
CA LEU A 145 17.63 -3.88 -3.33
C LEU A 145 18.59 -2.68 -3.32
N PRO A 146 19.76 -2.77 -3.97
CA PRO A 146 20.80 -1.75 -3.89
C PRO A 146 20.38 -0.40 -4.49
N GLU A 147 19.47 -0.41 -5.47
CA GLU A 147 18.98 0.80 -6.14
C GLU A 147 17.79 1.44 -5.40
N ALA A 148 17.15 0.71 -4.47
CA ALA A 148 16.01 1.24 -3.75
C ALA A 148 16.45 2.17 -2.60
N LYS A 149 15.76 3.29 -2.45
CA LYS A 149 15.90 4.18 -1.31
C LYS A 149 15.14 3.60 -0.11
N ILE A 150 15.87 3.15 0.92
CA ILE A 150 15.30 2.56 2.13
C ILE A 150 15.50 3.51 3.30
N LEU A 151 14.38 4.02 3.86
CA LEU A 151 14.32 4.93 4.99
C LEU A 151 13.71 4.21 6.20
N TYR A 152 14.40 4.30 7.37
CA TYR A 152 14.03 3.59 8.61
C TYR A 152 14.51 4.32 9.84
#